data_e43f69f3727057a611cec534aef0fc76
#
_entry.id   e43f69f3727057a611cec534aef0fc76
#
_cell.length_a   1.000
_cell.length_b   1.000
_cell.length_c   1.000
_cell.angle_alpha   90.00
_cell.angle_beta   90.00
_cell.angle_gamma   90.00
#
_symmetry.space_group_name_H-M   'P 1'
#
loop_
_entity.id
_entity.type
_entity.pdbx_description
1 polymer ?
#
loop_
_entity_poly.entity_id
_entity_poly.type
_entity_poly.pdbx_seq_one_letter_code
_entity_poly.pdbx_strand_id
1 'polypeptide(L)'
;ASDVYKRQAYKSLSQQGDYKQAIDAGTQAAYLYYCENYYQEAFDLCRQMNQFILTEELKLQKSLYEQRFQVTKERLEMYIKLKNAAQAQVQLNTLDNLASQAGDEKLSNNLLYTQAGYYYTFGQNEQGDAAFQKLINQYKEKKEYDKVNDCYRNLISIARKANNAPLMERTYDKYIVWTDSVKALTAEDKLGALQQKYDQSLQTIQEKDDKLSVKQYMIVGLITFVVILIAALLFLGFLLLRFIVLNKKLKKIIQTTNEHSEQQAQFIQNISVQMEPTLNKLLSLIHI
;
A
#
# COMPACT_ATOMS: atom_id res chain seq x y z
N ALA A 1 24.51 -38.05 7.46
CA ALA A 1 25.30 -36.82 7.14
C ALA A 1 24.49 -35.53 7.43
N SER A 2 23.19 -35.52 7.14
CA SER A 2 22.34 -34.31 7.35
C SER A 2 22.11 -33.99 8.83
N ASP A 3 21.94 -35.01 9.67
CA ASP A 3 21.75 -34.95 11.13
C ASP A 3 22.96 -34.29 11.83
N VAL A 4 24.18 -34.72 11.45
CA VAL A 4 25.44 -34.19 12.00
C VAL A 4 25.58 -32.69 11.69
N TYR A 5 25.29 -32.27 10.45
CA TYR A 5 25.33 -30.84 10.07
C TYR A 5 24.31 -30.03 10.84
N LYS A 6 23.09 -30.53 11.02
CA LYS A 6 22.04 -29.82 11.78
C LYS A 6 22.37 -29.72 13.27
N ARG A 7 22.94 -30.78 13.86
CA ARG A 7 23.43 -30.73 15.23
C ARG A 7 24.61 -29.78 15.41
N GLN A 8 25.52 -29.72 14.45
CA GLN A 8 26.63 -28.79 14.47
C GLN A 8 26.14 -27.35 14.32
N ALA A 9 25.15 -27.09 13.45
CA ALA A 9 24.50 -25.81 13.32
C ALA A 9 23.84 -25.39 14.64
N TYR A 10 23.09 -26.29 15.30
CA TYR A 10 22.52 -26.02 16.62
C TYR A 10 23.60 -25.58 17.62
N LYS A 11 24.72 -26.31 17.72
CA LYS A 11 25.81 -25.99 18.64
C LYS A 11 26.43 -24.61 18.34
N SER A 12 26.70 -24.32 17.08
CA SER A 12 27.29 -23.05 16.68
C SER A 12 26.35 -21.87 16.97
N LEU A 13 25.07 -22.00 16.61
CA LEU A 13 24.05 -20.97 16.80
C LEU A 13 23.73 -20.74 18.29
N SER A 14 23.71 -21.82 19.09
CA SER A 14 23.53 -21.69 20.55
C SER A 14 24.68 -20.96 21.24
N GLN A 15 25.91 -21.14 20.76
CA GLN A 15 27.09 -20.39 21.26
C GLN A 15 27.02 -18.90 20.88
N GLN A 16 26.43 -18.57 19.75
CA GLN A 16 26.23 -17.19 19.29
C GLN A 16 25.04 -16.48 19.95
N GLY A 17 24.22 -17.22 20.71
CA GLY A 17 23.01 -16.69 21.35
C GLY A 17 21.82 -16.49 20.41
N ASP A 18 21.88 -16.97 19.17
CA ASP A 18 20.74 -16.98 18.27
C ASP A 18 19.77 -18.13 18.60
N TYR A 19 18.95 -17.90 19.64
CA TYR A 19 18.06 -18.94 20.16
C TYR A 19 16.99 -19.37 19.14
N LYS A 20 16.55 -18.51 18.22
CA LYS A 20 15.53 -18.88 17.22
C LYS A 20 16.10 -19.88 16.23
N GLN A 21 17.18 -19.51 15.55
CA GLN A 21 17.81 -20.38 14.57
C GLN A 21 18.44 -21.63 15.22
N ALA A 22 18.94 -21.51 16.46
CA ALA A 22 19.45 -22.67 17.19
C ALA A 22 18.34 -23.71 17.43
N ILE A 23 17.18 -23.29 17.93
CA ILE A 23 16.07 -24.23 18.18
C ILE A 23 15.53 -24.81 16.87
N ASP A 24 15.42 -24.02 15.81
CA ASP A 24 15.02 -24.54 14.48
C ASP A 24 16.02 -25.60 13.94
N ALA A 25 17.31 -25.39 14.07
CA ALA A 25 18.32 -26.36 13.67
C ALA A 25 18.30 -27.60 14.57
N GLY A 26 18.11 -27.40 15.88
CA GLY A 26 18.04 -28.48 16.86
C GLY A 26 16.81 -29.38 16.67
N THR A 27 15.62 -28.81 16.44
CA THR A 27 14.40 -29.58 16.19
C THR A 27 14.50 -30.36 14.88
N GLN A 28 15.07 -29.79 13.83
CA GLN A 28 15.34 -30.53 12.60
C GLN A 28 16.34 -31.68 12.79
N ALA A 29 17.36 -31.50 13.61
CA ALA A 29 18.29 -32.61 13.96
C ALA A 29 17.58 -33.69 14.79
N ALA A 30 16.79 -33.32 15.78
CA ALA A 30 16.01 -34.27 16.57
C ALA A 30 15.03 -35.06 15.70
N TYR A 31 14.35 -34.40 14.76
CA TYR A 31 13.48 -35.05 13.78
C TYR A 31 14.25 -36.10 12.95
N LEU A 32 15.42 -35.77 12.44
CA LEU A 32 16.24 -36.71 11.65
C LEU A 32 16.71 -37.89 12.48
N TYR A 33 17.16 -37.67 13.72
CA TYR A 33 17.54 -38.75 14.63
C TYR A 33 16.39 -39.71 14.86
N TYR A 34 15.18 -39.22 15.17
CA TYR A 34 14.06 -40.13 15.42
C TYR A 34 13.56 -40.81 14.13
N CYS A 35 13.69 -40.19 12.96
CA CYS A 35 13.38 -40.86 11.70
C CYS A 35 14.29 -42.04 11.42
N GLU A 36 15.56 -41.97 11.85
CA GLU A 36 16.57 -43.01 11.75
C GLU A 36 16.55 -43.97 12.95
N ASN A 37 15.56 -43.80 13.86
CA ASN A 37 15.38 -44.63 15.11
C ASN A 37 16.44 -44.39 16.19
N TYR A 38 17.25 -43.32 16.11
CA TYR A 38 18.16 -42.86 17.16
C TYR A 38 17.39 -42.06 18.23
N TYR A 39 16.46 -42.72 18.92
CA TYR A 39 15.53 -42.06 19.83
C TYR A 39 16.21 -41.42 21.04
N GLN A 40 17.22 -42.09 21.59
CA GLN A 40 17.94 -41.56 22.75
C GLN A 40 18.63 -40.24 22.42
N GLU A 41 19.34 -40.18 21.30
CA GLU A 41 20.00 -38.98 20.80
C GLU A 41 19.01 -37.84 20.54
N ALA A 42 17.83 -38.17 19.98
CA ALA A 42 16.77 -37.20 19.75
C ALA A 42 16.23 -36.63 21.06
N PHE A 43 15.94 -37.47 22.06
CA PHE A 43 15.49 -37.02 23.39
C PHE A 43 16.55 -36.24 24.14
N ASP A 44 17.83 -36.64 24.03
CA ASP A 44 18.95 -35.93 24.63
C ASP A 44 19.12 -34.53 24.02
N LEU A 45 18.96 -34.41 22.71
CA LEU A 45 19.01 -33.12 22.04
C LEU A 45 17.83 -32.24 22.48
N CYS A 46 16.62 -32.79 22.62
CA CYS A 46 15.48 -32.03 23.15
C CYS A 46 15.74 -31.54 24.59
N ARG A 47 16.42 -32.32 25.42
CA ARG A 47 16.81 -31.89 26.78
C ARG A 47 17.82 -30.73 26.72
N GLN A 48 18.82 -30.82 25.86
CA GLN A 48 19.82 -29.74 25.65
C GLN A 48 19.14 -28.45 25.17
N MET A 49 18.21 -28.55 24.21
CA MET A 49 17.43 -27.41 23.75
C MET A 49 16.61 -26.77 24.88
N ASN A 50 15.94 -27.57 25.72
CA ASN A 50 15.17 -27.01 26.83
C ASN A 50 16.08 -26.29 27.85
N GLN A 51 17.26 -26.84 28.16
CA GLN A 51 18.23 -26.15 29.03
C GLN A 51 18.72 -24.85 28.44
N PHE A 52 19.01 -24.84 27.15
CA PHE A 52 19.40 -23.65 26.43
C PHE A 52 18.30 -22.57 26.45
N ILE A 53 17.05 -22.96 26.17
CA ILE A 53 15.88 -22.05 26.24
C ILE A 53 15.79 -21.42 27.64
N LEU A 54 15.87 -22.20 28.70
CA LEU A 54 15.82 -21.72 30.09
C LEU A 54 16.96 -20.70 30.37
N THR A 55 18.14 -20.95 29.86
CA THR A 55 19.27 -20.02 30.01
C THR A 55 19.02 -18.70 29.28
N GLU A 56 18.50 -18.78 28.06
CA GLU A 56 18.18 -17.58 27.28
C GLU A 56 16.99 -16.79 27.85
N GLU A 57 15.97 -17.47 28.40
CA GLU A 57 14.86 -16.81 29.10
C GLU A 57 15.34 -16.00 30.29
N LEU A 58 16.27 -16.55 31.08
CA LEU A 58 16.89 -15.84 32.21
C LEU A 58 17.69 -14.63 31.76
N LYS A 59 18.47 -14.75 30.69
CA LYS A 59 19.22 -13.62 30.12
C LYS A 59 18.33 -12.52 29.57
N LEU A 60 17.28 -12.90 28.86
CA LEU A 60 16.36 -11.99 28.18
C LEU A 60 15.25 -11.47 29.09
N GLN A 61 15.09 -12.03 30.27
CA GLN A 61 13.96 -11.80 31.20
C GLN A 61 12.60 -11.91 30.50
N LYS A 62 12.50 -12.85 29.57
CA LYS A 62 11.31 -13.06 28.73
C LYS A 62 11.06 -14.55 28.48
N SER A 63 9.81 -14.97 28.54
CA SER A 63 9.42 -16.35 28.19
C SER A 63 9.49 -16.58 26.67
N LEU A 64 10.11 -17.70 26.28
CA LEU A 64 10.28 -18.13 24.88
C LEU A 64 9.25 -19.21 24.53
N TYR A 65 7.96 -18.86 24.59
CA TYR A 65 6.85 -19.81 24.41
C TYR A 65 6.91 -20.56 23.06
N GLU A 66 7.24 -19.87 21.97
CA GLU A 66 7.33 -20.48 20.63
C GLU A 66 8.41 -21.57 20.60
N GLN A 67 9.59 -21.30 21.15
CA GLN A 67 10.70 -22.25 21.19
C GLN A 67 10.42 -23.43 22.12
N ARG A 68 9.81 -23.17 23.27
CA ARG A 68 9.33 -24.26 24.18
C ARG A 68 8.28 -25.13 23.48
N PHE A 69 7.36 -24.50 22.76
CA PHE A 69 6.33 -25.21 22.00
C PHE A 69 6.95 -26.14 20.96
N GLN A 70 7.91 -25.62 20.15
CA GLN A 70 8.60 -26.40 19.13
C GLN A 70 9.27 -27.66 19.72
N VAL A 71 10.07 -27.49 20.77
CA VAL A 71 10.77 -28.65 21.39
C VAL A 71 9.80 -29.62 22.01
N THR A 72 8.74 -29.15 22.65
CA THR A 72 7.71 -30.04 23.26
C THR A 72 6.94 -30.80 22.19
N LYS A 73 6.66 -30.16 21.04
CA LYS A 73 6.01 -30.81 19.88
C LYS A 73 6.87 -31.94 19.32
N GLU A 74 8.17 -31.73 19.14
CA GLU A 74 9.09 -32.77 18.67
C GLU A 74 9.09 -34.00 19.65
N ARG A 75 9.11 -33.73 20.96
CA ARG A 75 8.99 -34.78 21.95
C ARG A 75 7.66 -35.54 21.88
N LEU A 76 6.55 -34.83 21.67
CA LEU A 76 5.24 -35.44 21.45
C LEU A 76 5.25 -36.37 20.24
N GLU A 77 5.79 -35.90 19.09
CA GLU A 77 5.84 -36.69 17.86
C GLU A 77 6.69 -37.97 18.03
N MET A 78 7.79 -37.91 18.79
CA MET A 78 8.57 -39.08 19.13
C MET A 78 7.77 -40.09 20.00
N TYR A 79 7.04 -39.60 21.02
CA TYR A 79 6.21 -40.51 21.85
C TYR A 79 5.03 -41.10 21.08
N ILE A 80 4.44 -40.33 20.13
CA ILE A 80 3.41 -40.85 19.22
C ILE A 80 4.00 -41.98 18.35
N LYS A 81 5.18 -41.80 17.78
CA LYS A 81 5.85 -42.83 16.97
C LYS A 81 6.17 -44.08 17.79
N LEU A 82 6.61 -43.90 19.03
CA LEU A 82 6.86 -45.00 20.00
C LEU A 82 5.58 -45.63 20.57
N LYS A 83 4.39 -45.14 20.17
CA LYS A 83 3.08 -45.58 20.70
C LYS A 83 2.95 -45.44 22.22
N ASN A 84 3.69 -44.53 22.83
CA ASN A 84 3.62 -44.24 24.25
C ASN A 84 2.56 -43.17 24.54
N ALA A 85 1.31 -43.61 24.63
CA ALA A 85 0.16 -42.68 24.80
C ALA A 85 0.26 -41.87 26.11
N ALA A 86 0.74 -42.45 27.21
CA ALA A 86 0.86 -41.77 28.50
C ALA A 86 1.84 -40.58 28.43
N GLN A 87 3.05 -40.79 27.90
CA GLN A 87 4.04 -39.72 27.74
C GLN A 87 3.64 -38.72 26.67
N ALA A 88 3.01 -39.16 25.59
CA ALA A 88 2.46 -38.29 24.58
C ALA A 88 1.38 -37.35 25.16
N GLN A 89 0.47 -37.83 25.98
CA GLN A 89 -0.54 -37.03 26.66
C GLN A 89 0.08 -35.94 27.57
N VAL A 90 1.15 -36.29 28.31
CA VAL A 90 1.88 -35.28 29.11
C VAL A 90 2.43 -34.16 28.27
N GLN A 91 3.03 -34.47 27.10
CA GLN A 91 3.53 -33.44 26.19
C GLN A 91 2.38 -32.63 25.60
N LEU A 92 1.27 -33.24 25.24
CA LEU A 92 0.09 -32.55 24.70
C LEU A 92 -0.47 -31.55 25.72
N ASN A 93 -0.61 -31.94 26.99
CA ASN A 93 -1.03 -31.02 28.05
C ASN A 93 -0.04 -29.86 28.25
N THR A 94 1.26 -30.11 28.09
CA THR A 94 2.28 -29.08 28.15
C THR A 94 2.14 -28.10 26.98
N LEU A 95 1.88 -28.58 25.76
CA LEU A 95 1.63 -27.74 24.59
C LEU A 95 0.40 -26.86 24.75
N ASP A 96 -0.69 -27.41 25.33
CA ASP A 96 -1.92 -26.67 25.62
C ASP A 96 -1.65 -25.48 26.57
N ASN A 97 -0.93 -25.74 27.65
CA ASN A 97 -0.51 -24.72 28.60
C ASN A 97 0.36 -23.63 27.94
N LEU A 98 1.34 -24.03 27.12
CA LEU A 98 2.23 -23.10 26.44
C LEU A 98 1.47 -22.21 25.43
N ALA A 99 0.56 -22.78 24.65
CA ALA A 99 -0.27 -22.03 23.72
C ALA A 99 -1.21 -21.06 24.43
N SER A 100 -1.81 -21.48 25.54
CA SER A 100 -2.69 -20.65 26.36
C SER A 100 -1.94 -19.49 27.02
N GLN A 101 -0.72 -19.73 27.54
CA GLN A 101 0.11 -18.67 28.14
C GLN A 101 0.67 -17.69 27.11
N ALA A 102 0.97 -18.16 25.91
CA ALA A 102 1.46 -17.31 24.82
C ALA A 102 0.38 -16.37 24.27
N GLY A 103 -0.89 -16.80 24.29
CA GLY A 103 -1.98 -16.04 23.69
C GLY A 103 -1.84 -15.81 22.17
N ASP A 104 -1.00 -16.61 21.50
CA ASP A 104 -0.66 -16.49 20.11
C ASP A 104 -1.55 -17.42 19.27
N GLU A 105 -2.23 -16.85 18.28
CA GLU A 105 -3.12 -17.58 17.39
C GLU A 105 -2.37 -18.66 16.58
N LYS A 106 -1.15 -18.38 16.13
CA LYS A 106 -0.33 -19.33 15.36
C LYS A 106 -0.02 -20.58 16.21
N LEU A 107 0.31 -20.39 17.49
CA LEU A 107 0.54 -21.49 18.42
C LEU A 107 -0.76 -22.25 18.72
N SER A 108 -1.88 -21.55 18.88
CA SER A 108 -3.19 -22.16 19.09
C SER A 108 -3.63 -23.03 17.89
N ASN A 109 -3.41 -22.54 16.66
CA ASN A 109 -3.70 -23.31 15.45
C ASN A 109 -2.77 -24.54 15.31
N ASN A 110 -1.50 -24.36 15.65
CA ASN A 110 -0.52 -25.46 15.64
C ASN A 110 -0.85 -26.52 16.70
N LEU A 111 -1.36 -26.09 17.86
CA LEU A 111 -1.86 -26.96 18.89
C LEU A 111 -3.05 -27.81 18.40
N LEU A 112 -4.07 -27.20 17.82
CA LEU A 112 -5.25 -27.90 17.28
C LEU A 112 -4.85 -28.98 16.26
N TYR A 113 -3.91 -28.64 15.39
CA TYR A 113 -3.36 -29.58 14.42
C TYR A 113 -2.63 -30.75 15.08
N THR A 114 -1.82 -30.46 16.08
CA THR A 114 -1.04 -31.46 16.84
C THR A 114 -1.96 -32.35 17.68
N GLN A 115 -3.01 -31.78 18.29
CA GLN A 115 -4.06 -32.51 19.01
C GLN A 115 -4.79 -33.51 18.11
N ALA A 116 -5.19 -33.06 16.92
CA ALA A 116 -5.84 -33.95 15.96
C ALA A 116 -4.94 -35.13 15.59
N GLY A 117 -3.65 -34.89 15.29
CA GLY A 117 -2.68 -35.95 15.01
C GLY A 117 -2.55 -36.97 16.14
N TYR A 118 -2.47 -36.49 17.37
CA TYR A 118 -2.43 -37.34 18.56
C TYR A 118 -3.70 -38.21 18.68
N TYR A 119 -4.88 -37.56 18.67
CA TYR A 119 -6.15 -38.26 18.87
C TYR A 119 -6.41 -39.35 17.81
N TYR A 120 -6.16 -39.01 16.51
CA TYR A 120 -6.34 -40.02 15.46
C TYR A 120 -5.35 -41.19 15.56
N THR A 121 -4.11 -40.92 16.00
CA THR A 121 -3.10 -41.99 16.14
C THR A 121 -3.45 -42.95 17.28
N PHE A 122 -4.13 -42.50 18.32
CA PHE A 122 -4.56 -43.31 19.45
C PHE A 122 -6.03 -43.74 19.40
N GLY A 123 -6.70 -43.58 18.23
CA GLY A 123 -8.05 -44.08 18.02
C GLY A 123 -9.16 -43.20 18.61
N GLN A 124 -8.82 -42.02 19.13
CA GLN A 124 -9.78 -41.09 19.72
C GLN A 124 -10.36 -40.20 18.61
N ASN A 125 -11.05 -40.79 17.64
CA ASN A 125 -11.46 -40.12 16.40
C ASN A 125 -12.38 -38.92 16.63
N GLU A 126 -13.29 -38.95 17.60
CA GLU A 126 -14.21 -37.85 17.88
C GLU A 126 -13.49 -36.62 18.37
N GLN A 127 -12.49 -36.74 19.24
CA GLN A 127 -11.67 -35.65 19.71
C GLN A 127 -10.80 -35.09 18.56
N GLY A 128 -10.27 -35.97 17.71
CA GLY A 128 -9.55 -35.58 16.50
C GLY A 128 -10.41 -34.78 15.52
N ASP A 129 -11.64 -35.24 15.30
CA ASP A 129 -12.63 -34.55 14.46
C ASP A 129 -12.97 -33.16 15.02
N ALA A 130 -13.20 -33.08 16.35
CA ALA A 130 -13.53 -31.81 17.00
C ALA A 130 -12.38 -30.78 16.88
N ALA A 131 -11.13 -31.17 17.14
CA ALA A 131 -9.96 -30.33 17.03
C ALA A 131 -9.76 -29.84 15.56
N PHE A 132 -9.91 -30.77 14.62
CA PHE A 132 -9.74 -30.48 13.21
C PHE A 132 -10.84 -29.58 12.65
N GLN A 133 -12.09 -29.81 13.03
CA GLN A 133 -13.23 -28.98 12.61
C GLN A 133 -13.11 -27.57 13.16
N LYS A 134 -12.65 -27.40 14.40
CA LYS A 134 -12.39 -26.09 14.98
C LYS A 134 -11.35 -25.32 14.16
N LEU A 135 -10.26 -25.96 13.78
CA LEU A 135 -9.22 -25.35 12.94
C LEU A 135 -9.74 -24.96 11.55
N ILE A 136 -10.49 -25.86 10.88
CA ILE A 136 -11.11 -25.58 9.59
C ILE A 136 -12.06 -24.40 9.67
N ASN A 137 -12.91 -24.32 10.70
CA ASN A 137 -13.85 -23.22 10.87
C ASN A 137 -13.13 -21.89 11.04
N GLN A 138 -12.07 -21.84 11.84
CA GLN A 138 -11.26 -20.63 12.01
C GLN A 138 -10.68 -20.12 10.68
N TYR A 139 -10.16 -21.01 9.83
CA TYR A 139 -9.64 -20.63 8.52
C TYR A 139 -10.75 -20.24 7.53
N LYS A 140 -11.92 -20.88 7.61
CA LYS A 140 -13.09 -20.49 6.78
C LYS A 140 -13.60 -19.10 7.11
N GLU A 141 -13.72 -18.76 8.40
CA GLU A 141 -14.14 -17.45 8.88
C GLU A 141 -13.20 -16.32 8.38
N LYS A 142 -11.90 -16.65 8.28
CA LYS A 142 -10.87 -15.73 7.76
C LYS A 142 -10.75 -15.74 6.23
N LYS A 143 -11.55 -16.55 5.53
CA LYS A 143 -11.44 -16.78 4.08
C LYS A 143 -10.08 -17.29 3.63
N GLU A 144 -9.33 -17.95 4.50
CA GLU A 144 -8.02 -18.54 4.23
C GLU A 144 -8.19 -19.94 3.62
N TYR A 145 -8.82 -20.01 2.45
CA TYR A 145 -9.24 -21.26 1.80
C TYR A 145 -8.08 -22.20 1.47
N ASP A 146 -6.91 -21.65 1.15
CA ASP A 146 -5.70 -22.46 0.91
C ASP A 146 -5.28 -23.22 2.18
N LYS A 147 -5.37 -22.59 3.35
CA LYS A 147 -5.08 -23.25 4.63
C LYS A 147 -6.09 -24.34 4.94
N VAL A 148 -7.35 -24.18 4.57
CA VAL A 148 -8.35 -25.26 4.68
C VAL A 148 -7.99 -26.43 3.76
N ASN A 149 -7.55 -26.17 2.54
CA ASN A 149 -7.06 -27.21 1.63
C ASN A 149 -5.88 -27.98 2.24
N ASP A 150 -4.92 -27.25 2.82
CA ASP A 150 -3.77 -27.84 3.49
C ASP A 150 -4.19 -28.68 4.72
N CYS A 151 -5.21 -28.22 5.47
CA CYS A 151 -5.78 -29.01 6.56
C CYS A 151 -6.28 -30.39 6.07
N TYR A 152 -7.08 -30.44 5.03
CA TYR A 152 -7.58 -31.71 4.50
C TYR A 152 -6.45 -32.60 3.99
N ARG A 153 -5.47 -32.05 3.25
CA ARG A 153 -4.30 -32.80 2.76
C ARG A 153 -3.49 -33.41 3.91
N ASN A 154 -3.30 -32.62 4.96
CA ASN A 154 -2.56 -33.04 6.14
C ASN A 154 -3.34 -34.13 6.93
N LEU A 155 -4.65 -34.02 7.02
CA LEU A 155 -5.48 -35.04 7.65
C LEU A 155 -5.42 -36.36 6.87
N ILE A 156 -5.43 -36.31 5.54
CA ILE A 156 -5.21 -37.51 4.70
C ILE A 156 -3.84 -38.12 4.99
N SER A 157 -2.80 -37.29 5.16
CA SER A 157 -1.46 -37.77 5.52
C SER A 157 -1.42 -38.42 6.90
N ILE A 158 -2.09 -37.83 7.89
CA ILE A 158 -2.23 -38.39 9.25
C ILE A 158 -2.97 -39.73 9.18
N ALA A 159 -4.11 -39.80 8.49
CA ALA A 159 -4.88 -41.04 8.33
C ALA A 159 -4.06 -42.14 7.68
N ARG A 160 -3.26 -41.82 6.68
CA ARG A 160 -2.33 -42.76 6.03
C ARG A 160 -1.26 -43.26 6.98
N LYS A 161 -0.60 -42.37 7.72
CA LYS A 161 0.43 -42.75 8.73
C LYS A 161 -0.14 -43.61 9.87
N ALA A 162 -1.38 -43.36 10.24
CA ALA A 162 -2.09 -44.13 11.27
C ALA A 162 -2.69 -45.44 10.75
N ASN A 163 -2.60 -45.75 9.46
CA ASN A 163 -3.30 -46.85 8.79
C ASN A 163 -4.82 -46.85 9.02
N ASN A 164 -5.42 -45.67 9.15
CA ASN A 164 -6.84 -45.47 9.39
C ASN A 164 -7.59 -45.27 8.07
N ALA A 165 -7.93 -46.37 7.39
CA ALA A 165 -8.62 -46.31 6.09
C ALA A 165 -9.99 -45.63 6.15
N PRO A 166 -10.85 -45.88 7.16
CA PRO A 166 -12.13 -45.15 7.26
C PRO A 166 -11.98 -43.61 7.43
N LEU A 167 -10.98 -43.17 8.18
CA LEU A 167 -10.68 -41.74 8.30
C LEU A 167 -10.21 -41.15 6.98
N MET A 168 -9.38 -41.89 6.24
CA MET A 168 -8.87 -41.48 4.96
C MET A 168 -9.99 -41.29 3.93
N GLU A 169 -10.88 -42.28 3.78
CA GLU A 169 -12.04 -42.25 2.90
C GLU A 169 -12.95 -41.06 3.21
N ARG A 170 -13.41 -40.96 4.48
CA ARG A 170 -14.26 -39.83 4.93
C ARG A 170 -13.61 -38.47 4.71
N THR A 171 -12.30 -38.38 4.85
CA THR A 171 -11.58 -37.10 4.63
C THR A 171 -11.51 -36.76 3.18
N TYR A 172 -11.31 -37.73 2.28
CA TYR A 172 -11.35 -37.49 0.84
C TYR A 172 -12.73 -37.00 0.38
N ASP A 173 -13.80 -37.61 0.86
CA ASP A 173 -15.17 -37.18 0.52
C ASP A 173 -15.42 -35.75 0.95
N LYS A 174 -15.07 -35.39 2.20
CA LYS A 174 -15.18 -34.02 2.70
C LYS A 174 -14.30 -33.03 1.91
N TYR A 175 -13.12 -33.46 1.49
CA TYR A 175 -12.21 -32.62 0.70
C TYR A 175 -12.74 -32.36 -0.70
N ILE A 176 -13.34 -33.35 -1.35
CA ILE A 176 -13.98 -33.17 -2.67
C ILE A 176 -15.13 -32.16 -2.56
N VAL A 177 -16.05 -32.34 -1.63
CA VAL A 177 -17.15 -31.41 -1.38
C VAL A 177 -16.64 -30.01 -1.08
N TRP A 178 -15.58 -29.90 -0.29
CA TRP A 178 -14.95 -28.62 0.03
C TRP A 178 -14.34 -27.94 -1.22
N THR A 179 -13.60 -28.69 -2.05
CA THR A 179 -12.98 -28.11 -3.26
C THR A 179 -14.01 -27.53 -4.25
N ASP A 180 -15.16 -28.17 -4.37
CA ASP A 180 -16.25 -27.66 -5.21
C ASP A 180 -16.89 -26.40 -4.59
N SER A 181 -17.05 -26.39 -3.26
CA SER A 181 -17.53 -25.21 -2.53
C SER A 181 -16.56 -24.03 -2.66
N VAL A 182 -15.25 -24.26 -2.57
CA VAL A 182 -14.24 -23.22 -2.71
C VAL A 182 -14.24 -22.57 -4.09
N LYS A 183 -14.47 -23.37 -5.16
CA LYS A 183 -14.58 -22.82 -6.51
C LYS A 183 -15.72 -21.81 -6.63
N ALA A 184 -16.87 -22.10 -6.01
CA ALA A 184 -18.02 -21.17 -5.97
C ALA A 184 -17.69 -19.91 -5.13
N LEU A 185 -17.16 -20.08 -3.92
CA LEU A 185 -16.79 -18.98 -3.03
C LEU A 185 -15.73 -18.05 -3.63
N THR A 186 -14.69 -18.63 -4.24
CA THR A 186 -13.63 -17.83 -4.89
C THR A 186 -14.11 -17.14 -6.15
N ALA A 187 -15.09 -17.69 -6.86
CA ALA A 187 -15.72 -17.03 -8.00
C ALA A 187 -16.52 -15.80 -7.54
N GLU A 188 -17.28 -15.91 -6.44
CA GLU A 188 -18.03 -14.82 -5.83
C GLU A 188 -17.10 -13.71 -5.30
N ASP A 189 -16.04 -14.06 -4.58
CA ASP A 189 -15.05 -13.09 -4.10
C ASP A 189 -14.32 -12.37 -5.25
N LYS A 190 -14.02 -13.09 -6.35
CA LYS A 190 -13.44 -12.49 -7.56
C LYS A 190 -14.41 -11.54 -8.26
N LEU A 191 -15.69 -11.91 -8.33
CA LEU A 191 -16.72 -11.04 -8.91
C LEU A 191 -16.88 -9.75 -8.09
N GLY A 192 -16.93 -9.86 -6.76
CA GLY A 192 -16.98 -8.71 -5.87
C GLY A 192 -15.75 -7.80 -6.00
N ALA A 193 -14.55 -8.38 -6.07
CA ALA A 193 -13.32 -7.63 -6.30
C ALA A 193 -13.27 -6.94 -7.68
N LEU A 194 -13.84 -7.60 -8.71
CA LEU A 194 -13.95 -7.02 -10.05
C LEU A 194 -14.96 -5.86 -10.07
N GLN A 195 -16.10 -6.01 -9.41
CA GLN A 195 -17.08 -4.94 -9.23
C GLN A 195 -16.47 -3.71 -8.53
N GLN A 196 -15.76 -3.92 -7.44
CA GLN A 196 -15.09 -2.85 -6.74
C GLN A 196 -14.05 -2.11 -7.61
N LYS A 197 -13.26 -2.85 -8.40
CA LYS A 197 -12.33 -2.24 -9.38
C LYS A 197 -13.05 -1.47 -10.48
N TYR A 198 -14.19 -1.97 -10.94
CA TYR A 198 -15.01 -1.28 -11.93
C TYR A 198 -15.54 0.05 -11.36
N ASP A 199 -16.09 0.04 -10.15
CA ASP A 199 -16.59 1.24 -9.49
C ASP A 199 -15.47 2.27 -9.25
N GLN A 200 -14.30 1.83 -8.81
CA GLN A 200 -13.13 2.70 -8.68
C GLN A 200 -12.68 3.29 -10.03
N SER A 201 -12.75 2.50 -11.11
CA SER A 201 -12.41 3.00 -12.45
C SER A 201 -13.42 4.02 -12.95
N LEU A 202 -14.71 3.86 -12.68
CA LEU A 202 -15.75 4.83 -12.99
C LEU A 202 -15.54 6.14 -12.23
N GLN A 203 -15.27 6.09 -10.93
CA GLN A 203 -14.92 7.28 -10.15
C GLN A 203 -13.71 8.01 -10.72
N THR A 204 -12.65 7.26 -11.08
CA THR A 204 -11.44 7.85 -11.68
C THR A 204 -11.72 8.51 -13.02
N ILE A 205 -12.63 7.94 -13.83
CA ILE A 205 -13.05 8.52 -15.12
C ILE A 205 -13.84 9.82 -14.86
N GLN A 206 -14.80 9.81 -13.94
CA GLN A 206 -15.56 11.00 -13.56
C GLN A 206 -14.66 12.13 -13.05
N GLU A 207 -13.72 11.84 -12.17
CA GLU A 207 -12.73 12.84 -11.71
C GLU A 207 -11.87 13.41 -12.85
N LYS A 208 -11.53 12.58 -13.83
CA LYS A 208 -10.77 13.06 -15.02
C LYS A 208 -11.63 13.92 -15.91
N ASP A 209 -12.89 13.57 -16.14
CA ASP A 209 -13.83 14.37 -16.94
C ASP A 209 -14.11 15.72 -16.28
N ASP A 210 -14.28 15.76 -14.96
CA ASP A 210 -14.43 17.01 -14.22
C ASP A 210 -13.19 17.90 -14.34
N LYS A 211 -12.00 17.32 -14.20
CA LYS A 211 -10.73 18.06 -14.41
C LYS A 211 -10.54 18.53 -15.85
N LEU A 212 -11.00 17.76 -16.84
CA LEU A 212 -10.98 18.13 -18.25
C LEU A 212 -11.93 19.28 -18.55
N SER A 213 -13.15 19.25 -18.01
CA SER A 213 -14.14 20.32 -18.15
C SER A 213 -13.63 21.64 -17.56
N VAL A 214 -13.05 21.61 -16.35
CA VAL A 214 -12.42 22.78 -15.73
C VAL A 214 -11.28 23.34 -16.59
N LYS A 215 -10.43 22.49 -17.17
CA LYS A 215 -9.38 22.93 -18.09
C LYS A 215 -9.95 23.56 -19.37
N GLN A 216 -11.01 23.00 -19.93
CA GLN A 216 -11.70 23.57 -21.09
C GLN A 216 -12.26 24.96 -20.78
N TYR A 217 -12.93 25.15 -19.65
CA TYR A 217 -13.42 26.48 -19.23
C TYR A 217 -12.29 27.49 -19.02
N MET A 218 -11.16 27.08 -18.46
CA MET A 218 -9.98 27.95 -18.33
C MET A 218 -9.41 28.35 -19.69
N ILE A 219 -9.33 27.44 -20.65
CA ILE A 219 -8.83 27.73 -22.00
C ILE A 219 -9.77 28.72 -22.73
N VAL A 220 -11.08 28.47 -22.67
CA VAL A 220 -12.08 29.38 -23.26
C VAL A 220 -12.01 30.76 -22.60
N GLY A 221 -11.90 30.84 -21.28
CA GLY A 221 -11.72 32.10 -20.57
C GLY A 221 -10.44 32.85 -20.97
N LEU A 222 -9.35 32.14 -21.17
CA LEU A 222 -8.08 32.74 -21.61
C LEU A 222 -8.18 33.29 -23.07
N ILE A 223 -8.82 32.56 -23.97
CA ILE A 223 -9.06 32.99 -25.34
C ILE A 223 -9.93 34.24 -25.37
N THR A 224 -11.03 34.27 -24.61
CA THR A 224 -11.91 35.44 -24.55
C THR A 224 -11.19 36.67 -23.98
N PHE A 225 -10.35 36.49 -22.97
CA PHE A 225 -9.53 37.55 -22.40
C PHE A 225 -8.53 38.14 -23.44
N VAL A 226 -7.86 37.27 -24.19
CA VAL A 226 -6.94 37.72 -25.27
C VAL A 226 -7.67 38.52 -26.36
N VAL A 227 -8.87 38.10 -26.78
CA VAL A 227 -9.68 38.79 -27.76
C VAL A 227 -10.06 40.21 -27.27
N ILE A 228 -10.48 40.34 -26.02
CA ILE A 228 -10.81 41.62 -25.39
C ILE A 228 -9.57 42.52 -25.36
N LEU A 229 -8.41 42.00 -25.03
CA LEU A 229 -7.15 42.73 -24.96
C LEU A 229 -6.72 43.28 -26.36
N ILE A 230 -6.87 42.47 -27.41
CA ILE A 230 -6.62 42.85 -28.77
C ILE A 230 -7.59 44.00 -29.20
N ALA A 231 -8.87 43.85 -28.87
CA ALA A 231 -9.87 44.89 -29.17
C ALA A 231 -9.55 46.23 -28.48
N ALA A 232 -9.11 46.18 -27.20
CA ALA A 232 -8.69 47.36 -26.45
C ALA A 232 -7.45 48.01 -27.04
N LEU A 233 -6.47 47.25 -27.50
CA LEU A 233 -5.27 47.77 -28.17
C LEU A 233 -5.60 48.43 -29.50
N LEU A 234 -6.48 47.83 -30.31
CA LEU A 234 -6.94 48.44 -31.57
C LEU A 234 -7.71 49.74 -31.30
N PHE A 235 -8.54 49.81 -30.29
CA PHE A 235 -9.25 51.01 -29.88
C PHE A 235 -8.28 52.12 -29.43
N LEU A 236 -7.27 51.78 -28.64
CA LEU A 236 -6.23 52.71 -28.22
C LEU A 236 -5.43 53.25 -29.42
N GLY A 237 -5.06 52.35 -30.35
CA GLY A 237 -4.42 52.74 -31.62
C GLY A 237 -5.25 53.70 -32.43
N PHE A 238 -6.56 53.48 -32.54
CA PHE A 238 -7.48 54.40 -33.21
C PHE A 238 -7.53 55.77 -32.54
N LEU A 239 -7.59 55.84 -31.20
CA LEU A 239 -7.54 57.09 -30.46
C LEU A 239 -6.24 57.84 -30.68
N LEU A 240 -5.10 57.17 -30.68
CA LEU A 240 -3.79 57.80 -30.97
C LEU A 240 -3.72 58.38 -32.41
N LEU A 241 -4.20 57.59 -33.35
CA LEU A 241 -4.28 58.15 -34.77
C LEU A 241 -5.15 59.39 -34.86
N ARG A 242 -6.32 59.36 -34.20
CA ARG A 242 -7.22 60.54 -34.17
C ARG A 242 -6.57 61.74 -33.48
N PHE A 243 -5.83 61.50 -32.40
CA PHE A 243 -5.08 62.54 -31.70
C PHE A 243 -3.97 63.14 -32.57
N ILE A 244 -3.22 62.31 -33.30
CA ILE A 244 -2.18 62.78 -34.24
C ILE A 244 -2.78 63.64 -35.37
N VAL A 245 -3.92 63.20 -35.94
CA VAL A 245 -4.62 63.97 -37.00
C VAL A 245 -5.13 65.31 -36.47
N LEU A 246 -5.68 65.32 -35.25
CA LEU A 246 -6.15 66.53 -34.58
C LEU A 246 -5.02 67.52 -34.33
N ASN A 247 -3.89 67.01 -33.81
CA ASN A 247 -2.69 67.84 -33.57
C ASN A 247 -2.12 68.40 -34.88
N LYS A 248 -2.11 67.66 -36.01
CA LYS A 248 -1.71 68.16 -37.32
C LYS A 248 -2.64 69.27 -37.82
N LYS A 249 -3.97 69.14 -37.65
CA LYS A 249 -4.95 70.16 -37.97
C LYS A 249 -4.73 71.41 -37.15
N LEU A 250 -4.55 71.26 -35.81
CA LEU A 250 -4.31 72.36 -34.89
C LEU A 250 -3.02 73.17 -35.32
N LYS A 251 -1.94 72.42 -35.57
CA LYS A 251 -0.68 73.05 -36.03
C LYS A 251 -0.84 73.84 -37.34
N LYS A 252 -1.63 73.30 -38.31
CA LYS A 252 -1.93 73.99 -39.54
C LYS A 252 -2.75 75.29 -39.33
N ILE A 253 -3.75 75.26 -38.43
CA ILE A 253 -4.54 76.43 -38.06
C ILE A 253 -3.68 77.51 -37.41
N ILE A 254 -2.80 77.11 -36.46
CA ILE A 254 -1.88 78.02 -35.79
C ILE A 254 -0.96 78.72 -36.86
N GLN A 255 -0.43 77.93 -37.80
CA GLN A 255 0.44 78.47 -38.85
C GLN A 255 -0.29 79.39 -39.71
N THR A 256 -1.51 79.14 -40.23
CA THR A 256 -2.33 80.04 -41.03
C THR A 256 -2.72 81.31 -40.27
N THR A 257 -3.01 81.19 -38.95
CA THR A 257 -3.32 82.36 -38.10
C THR A 257 -2.10 83.28 -37.95
N ASN A 258 -0.90 82.70 -37.74
CA ASN A 258 0.34 83.47 -37.69
C ASN A 258 0.65 84.18 -39.04
N GLU A 259 0.48 83.46 -40.18
CA GLU A 259 0.66 84.04 -41.50
C GLU A 259 -0.32 85.26 -41.75
N HIS A 260 -1.59 85.08 -41.31
CA HIS A 260 -2.56 86.21 -41.35
C HIS A 260 -2.17 87.37 -40.43
N SER A 261 -1.66 87.04 -39.20
CA SER A 261 -1.21 88.06 -38.26
C SER A 261 0.01 88.85 -38.81
N GLU A 262 0.97 88.16 -39.46
CA GLU A 262 2.13 88.81 -40.12
C GLU A 262 1.70 89.68 -41.32
N GLN A 263 0.75 89.18 -42.15
CA GLN A 263 0.19 89.94 -43.22
C GLN A 263 -0.53 91.20 -42.72
N GLN A 264 -1.31 91.14 -41.63
CA GLN A 264 -1.93 92.27 -40.98
C GLN A 264 -0.90 93.25 -40.43
N ALA A 265 0.18 92.75 -39.79
CA ALA A 265 1.24 93.63 -39.29
C ALA A 265 1.97 94.36 -40.43
N GLN A 266 2.29 93.63 -41.51
CA GLN A 266 2.87 94.26 -42.74
C GLN A 266 1.93 95.27 -43.38
N PHE A 267 0.62 94.96 -43.45
CA PHE A 267 -0.39 95.91 -43.98
C PHE A 267 -0.47 97.16 -43.11
N ILE A 268 -0.49 97.08 -41.81
CA ILE A 268 -0.47 98.20 -40.88
C ILE A 268 0.82 98.98 -41.01
N GLN A 269 1.98 98.33 -41.13
CA GLN A 269 3.27 98.97 -41.35
C GLN A 269 3.32 99.72 -42.67
N ASN A 270 2.81 99.13 -43.79
CA ASN A 270 2.72 99.82 -45.09
C ASN A 270 1.79 101.00 -45.07
N ILE A 271 0.63 100.91 -44.38
CA ILE A 271 -0.27 102.04 -44.20
C ILE A 271 0.43 103.12 -43.36
N SER A 272 1.11 102.80 -42.31
CA SER A 272 1.85 103.77 -41.49
C SER A 272 2.92 104.48 -42.31
N VAL A 273 3.71 103.76 -43.11
CA VAL A 273 4.73 104.35 -43.98
C VAL A 273 4.14 105.22 -45.10
N GLN A 274 2.98 104.87 -45.65
CA GLN A 274 2.30 105.67 -46.66
C GLN A 274 1.57 106.91 -46.09
N MET A 275 1.06 106.83 -44.87
CA MET A 275 0.39 107.92 -44.18
C MET A 275 1.36 108.96 -43.57
N GLU A 276 2.58 108.53 -43.15
CA GLU A 276 3.58 109.39 -42.54
C GLU A 276 3.90 110.62 -43.37
N PRO A 277 4.17 110.57 -44.73
CA PRO A 277 4.42 111.73 -45.53
C PRO A 277 3.19 112.63 -45.73
N THR A 278 1.95 112.01 -45.70
CA THR A 278 0.71 112.79 -45.83
C THR A 278 0.35 113.47 -44.49
N LEU A 279 0.59 112.86 -43.38
CA LEU A 279 0.44 113.44 -42.05
C LEU A 279 1.46 114.57 -41.83
N ASN A 280 2.71 114.39 -42.25
CA ASN A 280 3.74 115.40 -42.19
C ASN A 280 3.41 116.56 -43.09
N LYS A 281 2.81 116.38 -44.30
CA LYS A 281 2.30 117.43 -45.16
C LYS A 281 1.12 118.17 -44.50
N LEU A 282 0.20 117.48 -43.85
CA LEU A 282 -0.91 118.11 -43.12
C LEU A 282 -0.41 118.91 -41.92
N LEU A 283 0.55 118.38 -41.14
CA LEU A 283 1.18 119.10 -40.05
C LEU A 283 1.93 120.33 -40.48
N SER A 284 2.59 120.28 -41.66
CA SER A 284 3.27 121.50 -42.22
C SER A 284 2.31 122.59 -42.77
N LEU A 285 1.04 122.21 -43.02
CA LEU A 285 0.00 123.13 -43.40
C LEU A 285 -0.73 123.79 -42.23
N ILE A 286 -0.58 123.27 -41.01
CA ILE A 286 -1.18 123.81 -39.79
C ILE A 286 -0.20 124.78 -39.05
N HIS A 287 1.05 124.84 -39.55
CA HIS A 287 2.08 125.75 -39.01
C HIS A 287 2.44 126.89 -39.95
N ILE A 288 1.39 127.49 -40.54
CA ILE A 288 1.50 128.90 -41.14
C ILE A 288 0.59 129.83 -40.39
#